data_5870133df22e05c4af74d60b5315d6a8
#
_entry.id   5870133df22e05c4af74d60b5315d6a8
#
_cell.length_a   1.000
_cell.length_b   1.000
_cell.length_c   1.000
_cell.angle_alpha   90.00
_cell.angle_beta   90.00
_cell.angle_gamma   90.00
#
_symmetry.space_group_name_H-M   'P 1'
#
loop_
_entity.id
_entity.type
_entity.pdbx_description
1 polymer ?
#
loop_
_entity_poly.entity_id
_entity_poly.type
_entity_poly.pdbx_seq_one_letter_code
_entity_poly.pdbx_strand_id
1 'polypeptide(L)'
;AYISDGKSIQFMGDPLRDFSSLLPTLGCHTASLSDKWKVWRLSMRLKQASDDQIWNATESTSIEYLKNQGFSESMIERFFRPFFGGVFLDDQLSVSSRLFEYLFKRFATGVAALPARGMEAIPKSMSQHLCRDSILLNTRVVSLDGDQVVLETGERLRAKQTVIALDQHAACDLMQDPQKPAFRSTKVYYYSTLQCALKHPAIMLNSTGHGRIQHLCFPSQAQPAYAPAGYHLVSVTLSPMEDGSFGELDADSVREEAGDLLQLGTCDWEFLKSYQVPRALPQMQSIPGPGFLRLKENLWQAGDHLSYPSINGALYSGQLVAEKLID
;
A
#
# COMPACT_ATOMS: atom_id res chain seq x y z
N ALA A 1 8.78 -13.03 -2.38
CA ALA A 1 7.73 -13.03 -3.41
C ALA A 1 7.87 -14.24 -4.32
N TYR A 2 6.77 -14.72 -4.85
CA TYR A 2 6.74 -15.59 -6.02
C TYR A 2 6.59 -14.73 -7.27
N ILE A 3 7.19 -15.13 -8.37
CA ILE A 3 7.14 -14.43 -9.66
C ILE A 3 6.68 -15.43 -10.71
N SER A 4 5.55 -15.17 -11.33
CA SER A 4 5.04 -15.99 -12.44
C SER A 4 5.27 -15.27 -13.77
N ASP A 5 5.96 -15.92 -14.70
CA ASP A 5 6.13 -15.45 -16.08
C ASP A 5 5.16 -16.16 -17.06
N GLY A 6 4.15 -16.86 -16.52
CA GLY A 6 3.18 -17.66 -17.26
C GLY A 6 3.68 -19.05 -17.68
N LYS A 7 4.99 -19.29 -17.61
CA LYS A 7 5.62 -20.59 -17.97
C LYS A 7 6.25 -21.26 -16.76
N SER A 8 6.71 -20.46 -15.81
CA SER A 8 7.36 -20.94 -14.59
C SER A 8 7.02 -20.04 -13.41
N ILE A 9 7.05 -20.61 -12.23
CA ILE A 9 6.91 -19.90 -10.97
C ILE A 9 8.27 -19.93 -10.26
N GLN A 10 8.83 -18.77 -10.01
CA GLN A 10 10.11 -18.61 -9.35
C GLN A 10 9.93 -17.97 -7.98
N PHE A 11 10.68 -18.42 -6.98
CA PHE A 11 10.66 -17.82 -5.65
C PHE A 11 11.88 -16.92 -5.45
N MET A 12 11.65 -15.67 -5.09
CA MET A 12 12.68 -14.72 -4.70
C MET A 12 12.46 -14.34 -3.23
N GLY A 13 13.32 -14.82 -2.37
CA GLY A 13 13.36 -14.52 -0.94
C GLY A 13 14.50 -13.57 -0.58
N ASP A 14 14.61 -13.24 0.71
CA ASP A 14 15.76 -12.54 1.27
C ASP A 14 16.67 -13.55 2.00
N PRO A 15 17.81 -13.97 1.42
CA PRO A 15 18.70 -14.96 2.03
C PRO A 15 19.31 -14.51 3.36
N LEU A 16 19.31 -13.19 3.66
CA LEU A 16 19.80 -12.66 4.92
C LEU A 16 18.82 -12.86 6.07
N ARG A 17 17.54 -13.11 5.74
CA ARG A 17 16.47 -13.37 6.71
C ARG A 17 16.14 -14.86 6.83
N ASP A 18 16.11 -15.53 5.69
CA ASP A 18 15.79 -16.93 5.59
C ASP A 18 16.81 -17.63 4.70
N PHE A 19 17.74 -18.34 5.34
CA PHE A 19 18.82 -19.05 4.65
C PHE A 19 18.30 -20.11 3.67
N SER A 20 17.08 -20.64 3.90
CA SER A 20 16.43 -21.59 2.98
C SER A 20 16.08 -20.96 1.62
N SER A 21 15.94 -19.63 1.57
CA SER A 21 15.67 -18.88 0.33
C SER A 21 16.90 -18.64 -0.56
N LEU A 22 18.12 -18.99 -0.08
CA LEU A 22 19.38 -18.73 -0.80
C LEU A 22 19.40 -19.44 -2.16
N LEU A 23 19.20 -20.75 -2.18
CA LEU A 23 19.24 -21.54 -3.41
C LEU A 23 18.14 -21.16 -4.40
N PRO A 24 16.85 -21.05 -3.99
CA PRO A 24 15.80 -20.56 -4.87
C PRO A 24 16.06 -19.16 -5.43
N THR A 25 16.58 -18.24 -4.61
CA THR A 25 16.90 -16.87 -5.06
C THR A 25 18.08 -16.87 -6.04
N LEU A 26 19.10 -17.69 -5.83
CA LEU A 26 20.21 -17.82 -6.77
C LEU A 26 19.77 -18.44 -8.11
N GLY A 27 18.86 -19.41 -8.07
CA GLY A 27 18.28 -20.06 -9.26
C GLY A 27 17.22 -19.22 -10.00
N CYS A 28 16.78 -18.09 -9.45
CA CYS A 28 15.81 -17.24 -10.10
C CYS A 28 16.40 -16.58 -11.35
N HIS A 29 15.86 -16.91 -12.52
CA HIS A 29 16.31 -16.40 -13.82
C HIS A 29 15.81 -14.99 -14.13
N THR A 30 14.86 -14.46 -13.36
CA THR A 30 14.32 -13.10 -13.50
C THR A 30 15.40 -12.04 -13.29
N ALA A 31 16.37 -12.28 -12.43
CA ALA A 31 17.44 -11.36 -12.06
C ALA A 31 18.82 -11.93 -12.41
N SER A 32 19.65 -11.11 -13.06
CA SER A 32 21.07 -11.46 -13.28
C SER A 32 21.84 -11.48 -11.94
N LEU A 33 23.02 -12.09 -11.92
CA LEU A 33 23.90 -12.04 -10.75
C LEU A 33 24.29 -10.59 -10.40
N SER A 34 24.48 -9.75 -11.42
CA SER A 34 24.72 -8.30 -11.25
C SER A 34 23.55 -7.60 -10.56
N ASP A 35 22.30 -7.91 -10.94
CA ASP A 35 21.11 -7.32 -10.31
C ASP A 35 20.97 -7.78 -8.85
N LYS A 36 21.20 -9.05 -8.57
CA LYS A 36 21.18 -9.60 -7.21
C LYS A 36 22.21 -8.90 -6.31
N TRP A 37 23.41 -8.67 -6.82
CA TRP A 37 24.46 -7.91 -6.12
C TRP A 37 24.04 -6.45 -5.88
N LYS A 38 23.41 -5.79 -6.87
CA LYS A 38 22.89 -4.41 -6.72
C LYS A 38 21.79 -4.32 -5.69
N VAL A 39 20.84 -5.30 -5.67
CA VAL A 39 19.80 -5.38 -4.62
C VAL A 39 20.44 -5.50 -3.24
N TRP A 40 21.44 -6.38 -3.09
CA TRP A 40 22.16 -6.52 -1.83
C TRP A 40 22.85 -5.22 -1.44
N ARG A 41 23.60 -4.58 -2.35
CA ARG A 41 24.25 -3.29 -2.10
C ARG A 41 23.27 -2.20 -1.69
N LEU A 42 22.13 -2.10 -2.40
CA LEU A 42 21.05 -1.16 -2.09
C LEU A 42 20.48 -1.43 -0.70
N SER A 43 20.21 -2.69 -0.38
CA SER A 43 19.71 -3.10 0.93
C SER A 43 20.67 -2.72 2.05
N MET A 44 21.97 -2.99 1.90
CA MET A 44 22.98 -2.65 2.90
C MET A 44 23.11 -1.13 3.11
N ARG A 45 23.11 -0.35 2.03
CA ARG A 45 23.14 1.11 2.10
C ARG A 45 21.92 1.66 2.83
N LEU A 46 20.74 1.21 2.47
CA LEU A 46 19.48 1.71 3.05
C LEU A 46 19.30 1.28 4.51
N LYS A 47 19.78 0.10 4.91
CA LYS A 47 19.79 -0.32 6.31
C LYS A 47 20.61 0.63 7.21
N GLN A 48 21.69 1.21 6.68
CA GLN A 48 22.56 2.13 7.41
C GLN A 48 22.08 3.59 7.34
N ALA A 49 21.35 3.97 6.30
CA ALA A 49 20.84 5.32 6.13
C ALA A 49 19.79 5.66 7.21
N SER A 50 19.82 6.86 7.77
CA SER A 50 18.70 7.38 8.57
C SER A 50 17.50 7.71 7.68
N ASP A 51 16.31 7.84 8.28
CA ASP A 51 15.13 8.27 7.52
C ASP A 51 15.31 9.70 7.00
N ASP A 52 15.91 10.57 7.79
CA ASP A 52 16.22 11.95 7.38
C ASP A 52 17.15 12.00 6.17
N GLN A 53 18.14 11.11 6.09
CA GLN A 53 19.01 11.02 4.92
C GLN A 53 18.24 10.60 3.67
N ILE A 54 17.26 9.71 3.80
CA ILE A 54 16.40 9.29 2.69
C ILE A 54 15.49 10.45 2.26
N TRP A 55 14.82 11.10 3.21
CA TRP A 55 13.89 12.19 2.91
C TRP A 55 14.56 13.46 2.38
N ASN A 56 15.84 13.68 2.68
CA ASN A 56 16.63 14.81 2.17
C ASN A 56 17.48 14.46 0.94
N ALA A 57 17.42 13.24 0.43
CA ALA A 57 18.12 12.84 -0.80
C ALA A 57 17.58 13.59 -2.03
N THR A 58 18.36 13.63 -3.10
CA THR A 58 17.89 14.17 -4.40
C THR A 58 16.72 13.34 -4.89
N GLU A 59 15.61 13.99 -5.20
CA GLU A 59 14.38 13.37 -5.66
C GLU A 59 14.37 13.17 -7.17
N SER A 60 13.95 12.00 -7.60
CA SER A 60 13.63 11.63 -8.97
C SER A 60 12.42 10.68 -8.97
N THR A 61 11.97 10.22 -10.10
CA THR A 61 11.00 9.12 -10.14
C THR A 61 11.67 7.80 -9.74
N SER A 62 10.88 6.87 -9.19
CA SER A 62 11.39 5.54 -8.81
C SER A 62 11.99 4.80 -10.01
N ILE A 63 11.39 4.95 -11.21
CA ILE A 63 11.91 4.31 -12.42
C ILE A 63 13.26 4.90 -12.85
N GLU A 64 13.42 6.22 -12.82
CA GLU A 64 14.70 6.87 -13.12
C GLU A 64 15.77 6.47 -12.11
N TYR A 65 15.41 6.43 -10.84
CA TYR A 65 16.30 5.99 -9.79
C TYR A 65 16.80 4.56 -10.03
N LEU A 66 15.92 3.61 -10.34
CA LEU A 66 16.30 2.22 -10.60
C LEU A 66 17.23 2.11 -11.82
N LYS A 67 16.96 2.85 -12.90
CA LYS A 67 17.83 2.94 -14.08
C LYS A 67 19.20 3.52 -13.73
N ASN A 68 19.25 4.60 -12.93
CA ASN A 68 20.49 5.23 -12.48
C ASN A 68 21.30 4.33 -11.53
N GLN A 69 20.65 3.45 -10.76
CA GLN A 69 21.33 2.39 -9.99
C GLN A 69 21.88 1.27 -10.89
N GLY A 70 21.57 1.31 -12.19
CA GLY A 70 22.06 0.39 -13.22
C GLY A 70 21.37 -0.99 -13.19
N PHE A 71 20.16 -1.09 -12.64
CA PHE A 71 19.39 -2.33 -12.74
C PHE A 71 19.06 -2.65 -14.19
N SER A 72 19.04 -3.93 -14.54
CA SER A 72 18.65 -4.37 -15.88
C SER A 72 17.16 -4.12 -16.12
N GLU A 73 16.80 -3.91 -17.38
CA GLU A 73 15.40 -3.77 -17.78
C GLU A 73 14.59 -5.01 -17.38
N SER A 74 15.17 -6.20 -17.52
CA SER A 74 14.54 -7.45 -17.06
C SER A 74 14.20 -7.42 -15.57
N MET A 75 15.10 -6.94 -14.71
CA MET A 75 14.86 -6.82 -13.27
C MET A 75 13.80 -5.77 -12.96
N ILE A 76 13.81 -4.66 -13.69
CA ILE A 76 12.80 -3.60 -13.52
C ILE A 76 11.43 -4.13 -13.92
N GLU A 77 11.27 -4.68 -15.12
CA GLU A 77 9.98 -5.09 -15.68
C GLU A 77 9.39 -6.33 -15.00
N ARG A 78 10.24 -7.29 -14.59
CA ARG A 78 9.75 -8.56 -14.06
C ARG A 78 9.67 -8.63 -12.53
N PHE A 79 10.32 -7.71 -11.81
CA PHE A 79 10.28 -7.68 -10.35
C PHE A 79 9.87 -6.33 -9.78
N PHE A 80 10.65 -5.26 -10.07
CA PHE A 80 10.36 -3.97 -9.44
C PHE A 80 9.01 -3.40 -9.82
N ARG A 81 8.66 -3.46 -11.11
CA ARG A 81 7.37 -2.96 -11.60
C ARG A 81 6.18 -3.76 -11.04
N PRO A 82 6.11 -5.11 -11.12
CA PRO A 82 5.01 -5.85 -10.53
C PRO A 82 4.93 -5.70 -9.00
N PHE A 83 6.06 -5.62 -8.30
CA PHE A 83 6.06 -5.50 -6.84
C PHE A 83 5.72 -4.09 -6.38
N PHE A 84 6.51 -3.10 -6.78
CA PHE A 84 6.32 -1.71 -6.34
C PHE A 84 5.17 -1.02 -7.06
N GLY A 85 4.86 -1.41 -8.29
CA GLY A 85 3.64 -1.00 -8.98
C GLY A 85 2.39 -1.38 -8.17
N GLY A 86 2.37 -2.57 -7.57
CA GLY A 86 1.32 -2.99 -6.64
C GLY A 86 1.31 -2.19 -5.33
N VAL A 87 2.48 -1.89 -4.77
CA VAL A 87 2.60 -1.11 -3.53
C VAL A 87 2.15 0.34 -3.72
N PHE A 88 2.53 0.94 -4.84
CA PHE A 88 2.22 2.35 -5.15
C PHE A 88 0.91 2.53 -5.93
N LEU A 89 0.30 1.45 -6.41
CA LEU A 89 -0.77 1.46 -7.40
C LEU A 89 -0.36 2.28 -8.64
N ASP A 90 0.89 2.11 -9.08
CA ASP A 90 1.55 2.88 -10.13
C ASP A 90 2.50 2.03 -10.95
N ASP A 91 2.01 1.44 -12.02
CA ASP A 91 2.79 0.59 -12.91
C ASP A 91 3.89 1.36 -13.66
N GLN A 92 3.79 2.70 -13.73
CA GLN A 92 4.85 3.53 -14.33
C GLN A 92 6.02 3.79 -13.38
N LEU A 93 5.89 3.47 -12.08
CA LEU A 93 6.87 3.78 -11.03
C LEU A 93 7.25 5.28 -11.04
N SER A 94 6.24 6.16 -11.28
CA SER A 94 6.42 7.61 -11.32
C SER A 94 6.53 8.24 -9.94
N VAL A 95 6.27 7.47 -8.89
CA VAL A 95 6.34 7.90 -7.50
C VAL A 95 7.78 8.27 -7.11
N SER A 96 7.91 9.19 -6.15
CA SER A 96 9.18 9.66 -5.62
C SER A 96 10.16 8.54 -5.25
N SER A 97 11.41 8.69 -5.68
CA SER A 97 12.52 7.78 -5.32
C SER A 97 12.78 7.75 -3.82
N ARG A 98 12.49 8.83 -3.08
CA ARG A 98 12.60 8.88 -1.62
C ARG A 98 11.62 7.92 -0.96
N LEU A 99 10.37 7.87 -1.46
CA LEU A 99 9.37 6.93 -0.98
C LEU A 99 9.74 5.49 -1.33
N PHE A 100 10.27 5.25 -2.54
CA PHE A 100 10.81 3.95 -2.92
C PHE A 100 11.91 3.48 -1.96
N GLU A 101 12.92 4.32 -1.70
CA GLU A 101 14.02 3.99 -0.79
C GLU A 101 13.54 3.74 0.64
N TYR A 102 12.62 4.57 1.13
CA TYR A 102 12.02 4.43 2.45
C TYR A 102 11.30 3.08 2.59
N LEU A 103 10.43 2.74 1.65
CA LEU A 103 9.70 1.47 1.69
C LEU A 103 10.62 0.28 1.47
N PHE A 104 11.58 0.37 0.56
CA PHE A 104 12.59 -0.67 0.37
C PHE A 104 13.36 -0.94 1.68
N LYS A 105 13.76 0.11 2.39
CA LYS A 105 14.37 0.00 3.73
C LYS A 105 13.44 -0.73 4.70
N ARG A 106 12.14 -0.38 4.74
CA ARG A 106 11.15 -1.04 5.62
C ARG A 106 10.99 -2.51 5.29
N PHE A 107 10.92 -2.88 4.01
CA PHE A 107 10.92 -4.28 3.59
C PHE A 107 12.23 -4.99 3.95
N ALA A 108 13.38 -4.31 3.87
CA ALA A 108 14.68 -4.90 4.18
C ALA A 108 14.94 -5.04 5.69
N THR A 109 14.30 -4.27 6.57
CA THR A 109 14.55 -4.25 8.02
C THR A 109 13.37 -4.71 8.88
N GLY A 110 12.13 -4.52 8.41
CA GLY A 110 10.91 -4.86 9.11
C GLY A 110 10.36 -6.26 8.78
N VAL A 111 9.30 -6.65 9.40
CA VAL A 111 8.53 -7.88 9.12
C VAL A 111 7.15 -7.49 8.64
N ALA A 112 6.69 -8.10 7.54
CA ALA A 112 5.30 -7.96 7.12
C ALA A 112 4.40 -8.75 8.08
N ALA A 113 3.36 -8.11 8.60
CA ALA A 113 2.42 -8.71 9.53
C ALA A 113 1.00 -8.27 9.22
N LEU A 114 0.04 -9.13 9.54
CA LEU A 114 -1.38 -8.84 9.46
C LEU A 114 -1.99 -8.92 10.87
N PRO A 115 -2.76 -7.90 11.30
CA PRO A 115 -3.46 -7.97 12.59
C PRO A 115 -4.46 -9.13 12.60
N ALA A 116 -4.48 -9.93 13.68
CA ALA A 116 -5.33 -11.13 13.77
C ALA A 116 -6.83 -10.87 13.56
N ARG A 117 -7.30 -9.67 13.86
CA ARG A 117 -8.70 -9.25 13.71
C ARG A 117 -8.94 -8.29 12.53
N GLY A 118 -8.08 -8.33 11.50
CA GLY A 118 -8.14 -7.44 10.34
C GLY A 118 -7.54 -6.06 10.60
N MET A 119 -7.40 -5.26 9.55
CA MET A 119 -6.74 -3.95 9.60
C MET A 119 -7.46 -2.94 10.51
N GLU A 120 -8.76 -3.09 10.70
CA GLU A 120 -9.57 -2.27 11.62
C GLU A 120 -9.11 -2.39 13.09
N ALA A 121 -8.38 -3.45 13.44
CA ALA A 121 -7.82 -3.62 14.78
C ALA A 121 -6.84 -2.49 15.16
N ILE A 122 -6.17 -1.87 14.17
CA ILE A 122 -5.23 -0.77 14.39
C ILE A 122 -5.95 0.45 14.97
N PRO A 123 -6.91 1.09 14.27
CA PRO A 123 -7.62 2.25 14.81
C PRO A 123 -8.45 1.91 16.05
N LYS A 124 -9.03 0.71 16.15
CA LYS A 124 -9.73 0.26 17.36
C LYS A 124 -8.81 0.18 18.58
N SER A 125 -7.60 -0.33 18.42
CA SER A 125 -6.62 -0.37 19.51
C SER A 125 -6.22 1.03 19.95
N MET A 126 -6.01 1.95 19.01
CA MET A 126 -5.68 3.34 19.32
C MET A 126 -6.82 4.05 20.06
N SER A 127 -8.06 3.85 19.62
CA SER A 127 -9.24 4.49 20.23
C SER A 127 -9.48 4.06 21.68
N GLN A 128 -9.00 2.86 22.08
CA GLN A 128 -9.12 2.39 23.48
C GLN A 128 -8.34 3.24 24.48
N HIS A 129 -7.36 4.03 24.03
CA HIS A 129 -6.57 4.93 24.87
C HIS A 129 -7.21 6.32 25.03
N LEU A 130 -8.31 6.57 24.32
CA LEU A 130 -9.06 7.82 24.41
C LEU A 130 -10.19 7.72 25.44
N CYS A 131 -10.59 8.87 26.02
CA CYS A 131 -11.76 8.92 26.88
C CYS A 131 -13.02 8.48 26.11
N ARG A 132 -13.91 7.72 26.74
CA ARG A 132 -15.10 7.17 26.06
C ARG A 132 -15.96 8.23 25.36
N ASP A 133 -16.10 9.39 25.96
CA ASP A 133 -16.96 10.46 25.46
C ASP A 133 -16.23 11.42 24.49
N SER A 134 -14.97 11.13 24.13
CA SER A 134 -14.19 11.96 23.21
C SER A 134 -14.39 11.59 21.73
N ILE A 135 -15.09 10.48 21.44
CA ILE A 135 -15.36 10.02 20.07
C ILE A 135 -16.86 10.05 19.82
N LEU A 136 -17.28 10.93 18.93
CA LEU A 136 -18.66 11.03 18.48
C LEU A 136 -18.84 10.26 17.17
N LEU A 137 -19.31 9.03 17.24
CA LEU A 137 -19.62 8.23 16.05
C LEU A 137 -20.95 8.67 15.42
N ASN A 138 -21.12 8.38 14.12
CA ASN A 138 -22.31 8.77 13.34
C ASN A 138 -22.60 10.28 13.38
N THR A 139 -21.55 11.08 13.53
CA THR A 139 -21.63 12.55 13.70
C THR A 139 -20.90 13.19 12.51
N ARG A 140 -21.66 13.53 11.49
CA ARG A 140 -21.11 14.11 10.25
C ARG A 140 -20.89 15.60 10.40
N VAL A 141 -19.66 16.04 10.09
CA VAL A 141 -19.32 17.46 9.93
C VAL A 141 -19.63 17.89 8.50
N VAL A 142 -20.34 19.01 8.34
CA VAL A 142 -20.74 19.53 7.02
C VAL A 142 -20.04 20.83 6.64
N SER A 143 -19.58 21.62 7.61
CA SER A 143 -18.82 22.85 7.32
C SER A 143 -18.00 23.31 8.52
N LEU A 144 -17.09 24.24 8.25
CA LEU A 144 -16.32 24.99 9.25
C LEU A 144 -16.74 26.46 9.18
N ASP A 145 -17.08 27.06 10.32
CA ASP A 145 -17.50 28.46 10.45
C ASP A 145 -16.66 29.14 11.54
N GLY A 146 -15.56 29.76 11.14
CA GLY A 146 -14.60 30.36 12.06
C GLY A 146 -13.93 29.34 12.98
N ASP A 147 -14.25 29.43 14.29
CA ASP A 147 -13.78 28.49 15.33
C ASP A 147 -14.82 27.40 15.64
N GLN A 148 -15.86 27.28 14.82
CA GLN A 148 -16.94 26.32 15.01
C GLN A 148 -16.93 25.23 13.93
N VAL A 149 -17.21 24.02 14.35
CA VAL A 149 -17.50 22.87 13.52
C VAL A 149 -19.01 22.68 13.45
N VAL A 150 -19.59 22.68 12.25
CA VAL A 150 -21.04 22.56 12.05
C VAL A 150 -21.36 21.10 11.69
N LEU A 151 -22.25 20.50 12.46
CA LEU A 151 -22.74 19.15 12.25
C LEU A 151 -23.94 19.11 11.29
N GLU A 152 -24.19 17.95 10.68
CA GLU A 152 -25.35 17.73 9.79
C GLU A 152 -26.69 17.96 10.51
N THR A 153 -26.73 17.78 11.84
CA THR A 153 -27.87 18.07 12.70
C THR A 153 -28.17 19.59 12.87
N GLY A 154 -27.24 20.45 12.42
CA GLY A 154 -27.28 21.91 12.66
C GLY A 154 -26.62 22.32 13.99
N GLU A 155 -26.22 21.37 14.82
CA GLU A 155 -25.44 21.64 16.03
C GLU A 155 -24.09 22.24 15.69
N ARG A 156 -23.59 23.14 16.54
CA ARG A 156 -22.30 23.81 16.39
C ARG A 156 -21.40 23.49 17.57
N LEU A 157 -20.26 22.91 17.29
CA LEU A 157 -19.23 22.60 18.28
C LEU A 157 -18.11 23.63 18.20
N ARG A 158 -17.74 24.21 19.31
CA ARG A 158 -16.64 25.18 19.39
C ARG A 158 -15.39 24.54 19.94
N ALA A 159 -14.25 24.76 19.29
CA ALA A 159 -12.96 24.25 19.72
C ALA A 159 -11.88 25.33 19.69
N LYS A 160 -10.92 25.28 20.61
CA LYS A 160 -9.73 26.15 20.58
C LYS A 160 -8.85 25.88 19.38
N GLN A 161 -8.74 24.59 19.01
CA GLN A 161 -7.99 24.11 17.86
C GLN A 161 -8.81 23.04 17.14
N THR A 162 -8.81 23.07 15.83
CA THR A 162 -9.49 22.09 14.99
C THR A 162 -8.46 21.39 14.09
N VAL A 163 -8.52 20.08 14.00
CA VAL A 163 -7.66 19.29 13.10
C VAL A 163 -8.56 18.55 12.09
N ILE A 164 -8.39 18.83 10.81
CA ILE A 164 -9.01 18.07 9.71
C ILE A 164 -8.16 16.81 9.48
N ALA A 165 -8.63 15.67 9.97
CA ALA A 165 -7.95 14.38 9.82
C ALA A 165 -8.75 13.48 8.87
N LEU A 166 -8.92 13.92 7.63
CA LEU A 166 -9.71 13.29 6.58
C LEU A 166 -8.82 12.88 5.41
N ASP A 167 -9.34 12.01 4.51
CA ASP A 167 -8.72 11.88 3.20
C ASP A 167 -8.71 13.22 2.46
N GLN A 168 -7.74 13.42 1.58
CA GLN A 168 -7.52 14.71 0.92
C GLN A 168 -8.77 15.22 0.17
N HIS A 169 -9.56 14.33 -0.45
CA HIS A 169 -10.75 14.72 -1.18
C HIS A 169 -11.86 15.20 -0.23
N ALA A 170 -12.09 14.48 0.86
CA ALA A 170 -13.06 14.87 1.87
C ALA A 170 -12.64 16.17 2.60
N ALA A 171 -11.34 16.35 2.81
CA ALA A 171 -10.80 17.62 3.34
C ALA A 171 -11.06 18.79 2.38
N CYS A 172 -10.82 18.63 1.07
CA CYS A 172 -11.14 19.65 0.06
C CYS A 172 -12.63 19.96 0.02
N ASP A 173 -13.51 18.94 0.09
CA ASP A 173 -14.96 19.17 0.12
C ASP A 173 -15.37 19.99 1.36
N LEU A 174 -14.84 19.65 2.54
CA LEU A 174 -15.11 20.37 3.78
C LEU A 174 -14.60 21.82 3.75
N MET A 175 -13.44 22.05 3.12
CA MET A 175 -12.85 23.39 2.98
C MET A 175 -13.40 24.18 1.80
N GLN A 176 -14.26 23.58 0.98
CA GLN A 176 -14.77 24.13 -0.28
C GLN A 176 -13.65 24.48 -1.27
N ASP A 177 -12.57 23.69 -1.24
CA ASP A 177 -11.48 23.83 -2.20
C ASP A 177 -11.88 23.19 -3.53
N PRO A 178 -11.88 23.94 -4.65
CA PRO A 178 -12.24 23.41 -5.96
C PRO A 178 -11.16 22.48 -6.53
N GLN A 179 -9.93 22.52 -6.01
CA GLN A 179 -8.81 21.71 -6.48
C GLN A 179 -8.87 20.31 -5.86
N LYS A 180 -9.62 19.42 -6.49
CA LYS A 180 -9.67 18.02 -6.05
C LYS A 180 -8.45 17.25 -6.54
N PRO A 181 -7.72 16.63 -5.62
CA PRO A 181 -6.54 15.83 -5.98
C PRO A 181 -6.93 14.55 -6.72
N ALA A 182 -6.02 14.07 -7.55
CA ALA A 182 -6.15 12.77 -8.17
C ALA A 182 -5.81 11.66 -7.16
N PHE A 183 -6.52 10.54 -7.28
CA PHE A 183 -6.27 9.33 -6.51
C PHE A 183 -5.99 8.16 -7.42
N ARG A 184 -5.21 7.22 -6.92
CA ARG A 184 -5.07 5.90 -7.50
C ARG A 184 -6.15 4.99 -6.93
N SER A 185 -6.68 4.13 -7.78
CA SER A 185 -7.74 3.19 -7.43
C SER A 185 -7.22 1.76 -7.44
N THR A 186 -7.91 0.86 -6.75
CA THR A 186 -7.64 -0.57 -6.78
C THR A 186 -8.93 -1.37 -6.77
N LYS A 187 -8.90 -2.56 -7.36
CA LYS A 187 -10.00 -3.53 -7.31
C LYS A 187 -9.45 -4.88 -6.87
N VAL A 188 -10.12 -5.49 -5.91
CA VAL A 188 -9.70 -6.76 -5.33
C VAL A 188 -10.85 -7.74 -5.32
N TYR A 189 -10.55 -9.00 -5.63
CA TYR A 189 -11.47 -10.14 -5.55
C TYR A 189 -11.01 -11.08 -4.45
N TYR A 190 -11.96 -11.58 -3.68
CA TYR A 190 -11.71 -12.55 -2.63
C TYR A 190 -12.39 -13.88 -2.96
N TYR A 191 -11.64 -14.96 -2.75
CA TYR A 191 -12.13 -16.32 -2.88
C TYR A 191 -11.79 -17.14 -1.65
N SER A 192 -12.55 -18.19 -1.40
CA SER A 192 -12.18 -19.28 -0.50
C SER A 192 -11.74 -20.50 -1.29
N THR A 193 -10.82 -21.27 -0.74
CA THR A 193 -10.35 -22.54 -1.32
C THR A 193 -9.94 -23.51 -0.20
N LEU A 194 -9.93 -24.81 -0.50
CA LEU A 194 -9.48 -25.85 0.42
C LEU A 194 -7.95 -26.04 0.39
N GLN A 195 -7.27 -25.50 -0.63
CA GLN A 195 -5.83 -25.71 -0.82
C GLN A 195 -5.08 -24.40 -0.97
N CYS A 196 -3.97 -24.27 -0.26
CA CYS A 196 -3.04 -23.17 -0.47
C CYS A 196 -2.01 -23.53 -1.53
N ALA A 197 -1.99 -22.79 -2.63
CA ALA A 197 -1.06 -23.02 -3.74
C ALA A 197 0.39 -22.63 -3.41
N LEU A 198 0.61 -21.75 -2.46
CA LEU A 198 1.92 -21.22 -2.13
C LEU A 198 2.51 -21.95 -0.92
N LYS A 199 3.81 -22.30 -0.97
CA LYS A 199 4.50 -22.97 0.14
C LYS A 199 4.83 -22.02 1.30
N HIS A 200 5.01 -20.73 1.00
CA HIS A 200 5.37 -19.70 1.98
C HIS A 200 4.37 -18.55 1.94
N PRO A 201 4.11 -17.87 3.07
CA PRO A 201 3.25 -16.67 3.10
C PRO A 201 3.94 -15.52 2.34
N ALA A 202 3.65 -15.42 1.06
CA ALA A 202 4.25 -14.45 0.16
C ALA A 202 3.24 -14.00 -0.90
N ILE A 203 3.55 -12.90 -1.56
CA ILE A 203 2.77 -12.38 -2.70
C ILE A 203 3.26 -13.07 -3.98
N MET A 204 2.33 -13.51 -4.83
CA MET A 204 2.58 -13.92 -6.21
C MET A 204 2.45 -12.70 -7.11
N LEU A 205 3.50 -12.37 -7.83
CA LEU A 205 3.57 -11.26 -8.78
C LEU A 205 3.28 -11.77 -10.20
N ASN A 206 2.46 -11.05 -10.93
CA ASN A 206 2.29 -11.26 -12.36
C ASN A 206 3.43 -10.56 -13.12
N SER A 207 4.32 -11.33 -13.70
CA SER A 207 5.45 -10.87 -14.52
C SER A 207 5.29 -11.28 -15.98
N THR A 208 4.08 -11.66 -16.41
CA THR A 208 3.79 -12.09 -17.79
C THR A 208 3.80 -10.92 -18.78
N GLY A 209 3.61 -9.70 -18.29
CA GLY A 209 3.43 -8.50 -19.11
C GLY A 209 2.03 -8.37 -19.72
N HIS A 210 1.11 -9.28 -19.39
CA HIS A 210 -0.27 -9.24 -19.85
C HIS A 210 -1.21 -9.76 -18.75
N GLY A 211 -2.53 -9.70 -19.01
CA GLY A 211 -3.58 -10.04 -18.07
C GLY A 211 -4.00 -8.83 -17.21
N ARG A 212 -4.93 -9.09 -16.32
CA ARG A 212 -5.54 -8.06 -15.46
C ARG A 212 -5.11 -8.18 -14.01
N ILE A 213 -4.62 -9.34 -13.60
CA ILE A 213 -4.13 -9.57 -12.25
C ILE A 213 -2.76 -8.92 -12.11
N GLN A 214 -2.62 -8.05 -11.13
CA GLN A 214 -1.34 -7.45 -10.73
C GLN A 214 -0.56 -8.39 -9.81
N HIS A 215 -1.25 -8.86 -8.77
CA HIS A 215 -0.71 -9.83 -7.82
C HIS A 215 -1.83 -10.57 -7.11
N LEU A 216 -1.48 -11.68 -6.50
CA LEU A 216 -2.36 -12.42 -5.59
C LEU A 216 -1.60 -12.93 -4.36
N CYS A 217 -2.32 -13.22 -3.30
CA CYS A 217 -1.76 -13.82 -2.09
C CYS A 217 -2.83 -14.63 -1.34
N PHE A 218 -2.36 -15.40 -0.35
CA PHE A 218 -3.19 -16.14 0.59
C PHE A 218 -3.05 -15.52 1.98
N PRO A 219 -3.84 -14.48 2.35
CA PRO A 219 -3.71 -13.79 3.63
C PRO A 219 -3.83 -14.73 4.84
N SER A 220 -4.67 -15.77 4.73
CA SER A 220 -4.82 -16.79 5.77
C SER A 220 -3.57 -17.63 6.02
N GLN A 221 -2.62 -17.68 5.08
CA GLN A 221 -1.33 -18.34 5.29
C GLN A 221 -0.42 -17.53 6.22
N ALA A 222 -0.49 -16.19 6.13
CA ALA A 222 0.24 -15.29 7.03
C ALA A 222 -0.49 -15.14 8.39
N GLN A 223 -1.83 -15.11 8.37
CA GLN A 223 -2.66 -15.00 9.57
C GLN A 223 -3.84 -15.99 9.49
N PRO A 224 -3.73 -17.14 10.17
CA PRO A 224 -4.75 -18.20 10.11
C PRO A 224 -6.16 -17.76 10.50
N ALA A 225 -6.30 -16.74 11.35
CA ALA A 225 -7.60 -16.21 11.75
C ALA A 225 -8.42 -15.57 10.60
N TYR A 226 -7.84 -15.43 9.40
CA TYR A 226 -8.52 -14.84 8.23
C TYR A 226 -9.35 -15.85 7.44
N ALA A 227 -9.33 -17.12 7.81
CA ALA A 227 -10.18 -18.15 7.23
C ALA A 227 -10.64 -19.15 8.29
N PRO A 228 -11.80 -19.80 8.13
CA PRO A 228 -12.19 -20.94 8.95
C PRO A 228 -11.19 -22.09 8.82
N ALA A 229 -11.17 -22.98 9.82
CA ALA A 229 -10.31 -24.15 9.80
C ALA A 229 -10.56 -25.01 8.55
N GLY A 230 -9.51 -25.41 7.84
CA GLY A 230 -9.58 -26.19 6.59
C GLY A 230 -9.78 -25.36 5.33
N TYR A 231 -9.95 -24.03 5.43
CA TYR A 231 -10.07 -23.12 4.30
C TYR A 231 -8.92 -22.14 4.22
N HIS A 232 -8.71 -21.61 3.03
CA HIS A 232 -7.79 -20.52 2.77
C HIS A 232 -8.50 -19.34 2.11
N LEU A 233 -8.17 -18.13 2.54
CA LEU A 233 -8.59 -16.91 1.88
C LEU A 233 -7.60 -16.57 0.77
N VAL A 234 -8.11 -16.32 -0.42
CA VAL A 234 -7.34 -15.80 -1.56
C VAL A 234 -7.72 -14.36 -1.81
N SER A 235 -6.72 -13.51 -2.00
CA SER A 235 -6.87 -12.11 -2.38
C SER A 235 -6.21 -11.89 -3.73
N VAL A 236 -6.99 -11.46 -4.73
CA VAL A 236 -6.54 -11.20 -6.11
C VAL A 236 -6.74 -9.73 -6.42
N THR A 237 -5.64 -9.00 -6.64
CA THR A 237 -5.65 -7.57 -6.94
C THR A 237 -5.46 -7.34 -8.43
N LEU A 238 -6.30 -6.48 -9.01
CA LEU A 238 -6.26 -6.15 -10.42
C LEU A 238 -5.47 -4.87 -10.68
N SER A 239 -4.77 -4.84 -11.82
CA SER A 239 -4.26 -3.61 -12.43
C SER A 239 -5.40 -2.83 -13.09
N PRO A 240 -5.42 -1.49 -12.96
CA PRO A 240 -6.32 -0.66 -13.76
C PRO A 240 -5.97 -0.73 -15.24
N MET A 241 -6.94 -0.43 -16.10
CA MET A 241 -6.70 -0.17 -17.54
C MET A 241 -6.04 1.20 -17.72
N GLU A 242 -5.64 1.52 -18.98
CA GLU A 242 -4.99 2.80 -19.32
C GLU A 242 -5.84 4.01 -18.95
N ASP A 243 -7.18 3.88 -19.01
CA ASP A 243 -8.14 4.91 -18.60
C ASP A 243 -8.38 4.98 -17.08
N GLY A 244 -7.67 4.17 -16.30
CA GLY A 244 -7.82 4.08 -14.83
C GLY A 244 -9.04 3.25 -14.37
N SER A 245 -9.85 2.71 -15.29
CA SER A 245 -10.98 1.85 -14.98
C SER A 245 -10.54 0.39 -14.77
N PHE A 246 -11.44 -0.44 -14.23
CA PHE A 246 -11.20 -1.88 -14.10
C PHE A 246 -12.03 -2.71 -15.10
N GLY A 247 -12.90 -2.06 -15.86
CA GLY A 247 -13.86 -2.76 -16.72
C GLY A 247 -14.80 -3.68 -15.94
N GLU A 248 -15.66 -4.35 -16.69
CA GLU A 248 -16.52 -5.41 -16.17
C GLU A 248 -15.78 -6.76 -16.31
N LEU A 249 -15.22 -7.24 -15.21
CA LEU A 249 -14.67 -8.58 -15.09
C LEU A 249 -15.52 -9.37 -14.12
N ASP A 250 -16.03 -10.51 -14.58
CA ASP A 250 -16.73 -11.45 -13.70
C ASP A 250 -15.72 -12.23 -12.84
N ALA A 251 -16.23 -12.81 -11.76
CA ALA A 251 -15.38 -13.51 -10.81
C ALA A 251 -14.76 -14.79 -11.38
N ASP A 252 -15.41 -15.43 -12.34
CA ASP A 252 -14.93 -16.65 -12.97
C ASP A 252 -13.73 -16.37 -13.87
N SER A 253 -13.79 -15.33 -14.70
CA SER A 253 -12.66 -14.90 -15.53
C SER A 253 -11.42 -14.54 -14.68
N VAL A 254 -11.61 -13.85 -13.54
CA VAL A 254 -10.51 -13.54 -12.62
C VAL A 254 -9.94 -14.79 -11.96
N ARG A 255 -10.82 -15.74 -11.61
CA ARG A 255 -10.41 -17.05 -11.04
C ARG A 255 -9.59 -17.86 -12.04
N GLU A 256 -10.01 -17.92 -13.31
CA GLU A 256 -9.29 -18.62 -14.37
C GLU A 256 -7.91 -18.02 -14.61
N GLU A 257 -7.80 -16.69 -14.75
CA GLU A 257 -6.53 -16.00 -14.87
C GLU A 257 -5.61 -16.26 -13.66
N ALA A 258 -6.17 -16.31 -12.44
CA ALA A 258 -5.40 -16.66 -11.24
C ALA A 258 -4.88 -18.10 -11.29
N GLY A 259 -5.66 -19.02 -11.85
CA GLY A 259 -5.26 -20.40 -12.12
C GLY A 259 -4.07 -20.48 -13.07
N ASP A 260 -4.12 -19.73 -14.16
CA ASP A 260 -3.04 -19.65 -15.14
C ASP A 260 -1.75 -19.11 -14.49
N LEU A 261 -1.84 -18.06 -13.68
CA LEU A 261 -0.69 -17.52 -12.95
C LEU A 261 -0.09 -18.51 -11.95
N LEU A 262 -0.94 -19.28 -11.27
CA LEU A 262 -0.52 -20.29 -10.29
C LEU A 262 -0.16 -21.62 -10.95
N GLN A 263 -0.43 -21.80 -12.25
CA GLN A 263 -0.24 -23.04 -13.01
C GLN A 263 -0.97 -24.22 -12.36
N LEU A 264 -2.21 -23.97 -11.88
CA LEU A 264 -3.04 -24.99 -11.23
C LEU A 264 -4.52 -24.74 -11.51
N GLY A 265 -5.33 -25.81 -11.35
CA GLY A 265 -6.78 -25.68 -11.41
C GLY A 265 -7.34 -24.95 -10.20
N THR A 266 -8.31 -24.08 -10.45
CA THR A 266 -8.99 -23.26 -9.43
C THR A 266 -10.49 -23.59 -9.34
N CYS A 267 -10.88 -24.81 -9.75
CA CYS A 267 -12.29 -25.22 -9.77
C CYS A 267 -12.93 -25.33 -8.38
N ASP A 268 -12.11 -25.45 -7.31
CA ASP A 268 -12.55 -25.46 -5.91
C ASP A 268 -12.62 -24.05 -5.29
N TRP A 269 -12.26 -23.00 -6.04
CA TRP A 269 -12.35 -21.64 -5.54
C TRP A 269 -13.77 -21.12 -5.59
N GLU A 270 -14.28 -20.71 -4.44
CA GLU A 270 -15.59 -20.08 -4.29
C GLU A 270 -15.43 -18.57 -4.18
N PHE A 271 -16.11 -17.83 -5.04
CA PHE A 271 -16.12 -16.37 -4.97
C PHE A 271 -16.85 -15.89 -3.71
N LEU A 272 -16.18 -15.04 -2.94
CA LEU A 272 -16.74 -14.44 -1.72
C LEU A 272 -17.25 -13.04 -1.98
N LYS A 273 -16.38 -12.15 -2.48
CA LYS A 273 -16.71 -10.74 -2.69
C LYS A 273 -15.64 -10.03 -3.50
N SER A 274 -16.03 -8.92 -4.15
CA SER A 274 -15.09 -7.96 -4.73
C SER A 274 -15.29 -6.58 -4.10
N TYR A 275 -14.21 -5.82 -4.03
CA TYR A 275 -14.22 -4.43 -3.61
C TYR A 275 -13.48 -3.60 -4.63
N GLN A 276 -14.06 -2.45 -4.96
CA GLN A 276 -13.37 -1.40 -5.70
C GLN A 276 -13.19 -0.20 -4.78
N VAL A 277 -11.95 0.25 -4.64
CA VAL A 277 -11.58 1.39 -3.80
C VAL A 277 -11.13 2.52 -4.74
N PRO A 278 -12.02 3.46 -5.07
CA PRO A 278 -11.71 4.52 -6.04
C PRO A 278 -10.63 5.49 -5.56
N ARG A 279 -10.50 5.65 -4.25
CA ARG A 279 -9.54 6.55 -3.59
C ARG A 279 -8.66 5.76 -2.64
N ALA A 280 -7.88 4.82 -3.21
CA ALA A 280 -7.04 3.94 -2.41
C ALA A 280 -5.76 4.63 -1.92
N LEU A 281 -5.10 5.41 -2.78
CA LEU A 281 -3.90 6.19 -2.43
C LEU A 281 -3.97 7.58 -3.09
N PRO A 282 -3.56 8.66 -2.41
CA PRO A 282 -3.38 9.96 -3.06
C PRO A 282 -2.27 9.87 -4.11
N GLN A 283 -2.49 10.48 -5.27
CA GLN A 283 -1.48 10.54 -6.32
C GLN A 283 -0.49 11.67 -6.01
N MET A 284 0.70 11.29 -5.53
CA MET A 284 1.75 12.21 -5.15
C MET A 284 2.97 12.03 -6.05
N GLN A 285 3.41 13.11 -6.69
CA GLN A 285 4.65 13.13 -7.49
C GLN A 285 5.88 13.42 -6.63
N SER A 286 5.69 14.20 -5.57
CA SER A 286 6.73 14.53 -4.59
C SER A 286 6.19 14.39 -3.17
N ILE A 287 7.08 14.16 -2.21
CA ILE A 287 6.70 14.07 -0.81
C ILE A 287 6.75 15.47 -0.20
N PRO A 288 5.60 16.01 0.31
CA PRO A 288 5.57 17.33 0.91
C PRO A 288 6.38 17.36 2.21
N GLY A 289 7.00 18.48 2.47
CA GLY A 289 7.66 18.72 3.76
C GLY A 289 6.64 19.03 4.87
N PRO A 290 7.05 18.99 6.15
CA PRO A 290 6.14 19.14 7.32
C PRO A 290 5.51 20.54 7.49
N GLY A 291 5.78 21.49 6.60
CA GLY A 291 5.29 22.88 6.70
C GLY A 291 3.82 23.10 6.35
N PHE A 292 3.14 22.11 5.78
CA PHE A 292 1.78 22.24 5.27
C PHE A 292 0.68 21.80 6.26
N LEU A 293 1.02 21.51 7.52
CA LEU A 293 0.06 20.99 8.50
C LEU A 293 -0.86 22.07 9.08
N ARG A 294 -0.44 23.33 9.13
CA ARG A 294 -1.23 24.44 9.66
C ARG A 294 -1.85 25.24 8.54
N LEU A 295 -3.18 25.31 8.52
CA LEU A 295 -3.97 26.06 7.52
C LEU A 295 -4.26 27.50 7.98
N LYS A 296 -4.61 27.68 9.26
CA LYS A 296 -4.91 28.97 9.91
C LYS A 296 -4.43 28.91 11.36
N GLU A 297 -4.59 30.00 12.10
CA GLU A 297 -4.15 30.10 13.50
C GLU A 297 -4.70 28.95 14.37
N ASN A 298 -5.97 28.58 14.17
CA ASN A 298 -6.66 27.56 14.95
C ASN A 298 -7.10 26.34 14.12
N LEU A 299 -6.63 26.22 12.87
CA LEU A 299 -7.03 25.15 11.95
C LEU A 299 -5.81 24.42 11.39
N TRP A 300 -5.79 23.12 11.59
CA TRP A 300 -4.74 22.21 11.18
C TRP A 300 -5.28 21.09 10.30
N GLN A 301 -4.40 20.39 9.65
CA GLN A 301 -4.75 19.21 8.87
C GLN A 301 -3.77 18.06 9.13
N ALA A 302 -4.25 16.83 9.06
CA ALA A 302 -3.49 15.61 9.13
C ALA A 302 -4.00 14.62 8.09
N GLY A 303 -3.13 13.82 7.51
CA GLY A 303 -3.47 12.82 6.52
C GLY A 303 -2.21 12.29 5.84
N ASP A 304 -2.32 11.15 5.17
CA ASP A 304 -1.22 10.53 4.43
C ASP A 304 -0.73 11.39 3.25
N HIS A 305 -1.62 12.18 2.66
CA HIS A 305 -1.31 13.14 1.59
C HIS A 305 -0.39 14.30 2.03
N LEU A 306 -0.19 14.47 3.33
CA LEU A 306 0.69 15.50 3.91
C LEU A 306 2.05 14.95 4.33
N SER A 307 2.27 13.66 4.14
CA SER A 307 3.52 12.99 4.41
C SER A 307 3.86 12.01 3.28
N TYR A 308 3.39 10.78 3.35
CA TYR A 308 3.53 9.77 2.29
C TYR A 308 2.33 8.81 2.31
N PRO A 309 1.86 8.34 1.14
CA PRO A 309 0.60 7.61 1.00
C PRO A 309 0.68 6.24 1.68
N SER A 310 0.29 6.18 2.94
CA SER A 310 0.22 4.96 3.76
C SER A 310 -0.45 5.21 5.10
N ILE A 311 -0.87 4.12 5.79
CA ILE A 311 -1.32 4.17 7.19
C ILE A 311 -0.26 4.81 8.09
N ASN A 312 1.02 4.45 7.91
CA ASN A 312 2.12 5.05 8.68
C ASN A 312 2.28 6.54 8.40
N GLY A 313 2.09 6.96 7.14
CA GLY A 313 2.13 8.38 6.79
C GLY A 313 1.00 9.17 7.44
N ALA A 314 -0.22 8.62 7.48
CA ALA A 314 -1.34 9.22 8.18
C ALA A 314 -1.06 9.36 9.69
N LEU A 315 -0.53 8.30 10.33
CA LEU A 315 -0.16 8.33 11.75
C LEU A 315 0.95 9.36 12.03
N TYR A 316 1.97 9.40 11.19
CA TYR A 316 3.09 10.33 11.32
C TYR A 316 2.62 11.79 11.20
N SER A 317 1.76 12.10 10.23
CA SER A 317 1.20 13.45 10.09
C SER A 317 0.39 13.87 11.31
N GLY A 318 -0.39 12.96 11.88
CA GLY A 318 -1.15 13.19 13.11
C GLY A 318 -0.24 13.46 14.32
N GLN A 319 0.86 12.70 14.45
CA GLN A 319 1.86 12.92 15.49
C GLN A 319 2.50 14.31 15.37
N LEU A 320 2.91 14.71 14.17
CA LEU A 320 3.52 16.03 13.94
C LEU A 320 2.56 17.18 14.30
N VAL A 321 1.27 17.04 13.99
CA VAL A 321 0.26 18.04 14.38
C VAL A 321 0.12 18.09 15.91
N ALA A 322 0.04 16.93 16.57
CA ALA A 322 -0.07 16.85 18.03
C ALA A 322 1.13 17.51 18.73
N GLU A 323 2.34 17.25 18.28
CA GLU A 323 3.57 17.88 18.80
C GLU A 323 3.49 19.41 18.69
N LYS A 324 3.03 19.95 17.56
CA LYS A 324 2.89 21.40 17.35
C LYS A 324 1.75 22.05 18.13
N LEU A 325 0.77 21.26 18.59
CA LEU A 325 -0.34 21.76 19.40
C LEU A 325 -0.01 21.79 20.91
N ILE A 326 1.01 21.02 21.34
CA ILE A 326 1.46 20.93 22.74
C ILE A 326 2.56 21.96 23.01
N ASP A 327 3.39 22.29 22.01
CA ASP A 327 4.42 23.35 22.09
C ASP A 327 3.78 24.75 22.14
#